data_efb3847f6066bf2dee77a2048659558d
#
_entry.id   efb3847f6066bf2dee77a2048659558d
#
_cell.length_a   1.000
_cell.length_b   1.000
_cell.length_c   1.000
_cell.angle_alpha   90.00
_cell.angle_beta   90.00
_cell.angle_gamma   90.00
#
_symmetry.space_group_name_H-M   'P 1'
#
loop_
_entity.id
_entity.type
_entity.pdbx_description
1 polymer ?
#
loop_
_entity_poly.entity_id
_entity_poly.type
_entity_poly.pdbx_seq_one_letter_code
_entity_poly.pdbx_strand_id
1 'polypeptide(L)'
;RRQRQMCIRDSYINVYVILNETTSWGKAGHTIAEEQFIIQTPATAAHASKSSGTITLAADKNWLRITADNFETVFNTDEARMILLRYHNSDIIYGHEGLTYNGYRYISNNKRDWKPTAFKVKDFSYQLAEDHSYVKVITKMEATIDNITVPYCVNYTIYANGTIDVDATFTTNDHFNLPRLALQMSLCQRLEQVEWYGRGPIENYWDRKDAAFLGIYSKTVSEMGENYGRPQSMGNRCDTRWLEMKDKAGSGIRFSGDVPFEFSALHYTDKDLFFARYGHDLGNFHRAETILNINAIQNGLGNASCGPGPLPQYLIQKNKEYNLKFRMEPIR
;
A
#
# COMPACT_ATOMS: atom_id res chain seq x y z
N ARG A 1 -32.80 -10.13 14.15
CA ARG A 1 -31.69 -9.46 13.43
C ARG A 1 -30.63 -9.12 14.48
N ARG A 2 -29.53 -9.86 14.53
CA ARG A 2 -28.35 -9.50 15.34
C ARG A 2 -27.70 -8.32 14.65
N GLN A 3 -27.82 -7.14 15.22
CA GLN A 3 -27.04 -5.97 14.88
C GLN A 3 -25.59 -6.28 15.25
N ARG A 4 -24.72 -6.48 14.26
CA ARG A 4 -23.27 -6.49 14.50
C ARG A 4 -22.93 -5.09 14.99
N GLN A 5 -22.52 -4.95 16.24
CA GLN A 5 -21.83 -3.75 16.69
C GLN A 5 -20.53 -3.64 15.89
N MET A 6 -20.57 -2.87 14.81
CA MET A 6 -19.35 -2.33 14.23
C MET A 6 -18.76 -1.39 15.27
N CYS A 7 -17.57 -1.69 15.76
CA CYS A 7 -16.79 -0.71 16.48
C CYS A 7 -16.55 0.45 15.52
N ILE A 8 -17.30 1.54 15.69
CA ILE A 8 -17.12 2.78 14.93
C ILE A 8 -15.77 3.33 15.37
N ARG A 9 -14.75 3.19 14.51
CA ARG A 9 -13.39 3.66 14.80
C ARG A 9 -13.29 5.17 14.64
N ASP A 10 -13.97 5.74 13.64
CA ASP A 10 -13.97 7.17 13.33
C ASP A 10 -15.40 7.66 13.11
N SER A 11 -15.71 8.88 13.54
CA SER A 11 -16.98 9.54 13.26
C SER A 11 -16.74 10.88 12.59
N TYR A 12 -17.44 11.14 11.48
CA TYR A 12 -17.35 12.35 10.68
C TYR A 12 -18.71 12.93 10.42
N ILE A 13 -18.81 14.27 10.31
CA ILE A 13 -19.96 14.97 9.77
C ILE A 13 -19.56 15.56 8.42
N ASN A 14 -20.33 15.22 7.37
CA ASN A 14 -20.22 15.86 6.07
C ASN A 14 -21.28 16.94 5.98
N VAL A 15 -20.89 18.14 5.59
CA VAL A 15 -21.75 19.30 5.40
C VAL A 15 -21.72 19.68 3.94
N TYR A 16 -22.91 19.84 3.34
CA TYR A 16 -23.06 20.20 1.94
C TYR A 16 -23.86 21.50 1.82
N VAL A 17 -23.38 22.41 0.99
CA VAL A 17 -24.14 23.58 0.53
C VAL A 17 -24.67 23.26 -0.86
N ILE A 18 -25.97 23.23 -1.03
CA ILE A 18 -26.62 22.84 -2.29
C ILE A 18 -27.51 23.97 -2.84
N LEU A 19 -27.69 24.00 -4.16
CA LEU A 19 -28.62 24.88 -4.81
C LEU A 19 -30.04 24.45 -4.47
N ASN A 20 -30.88 25.37 -3.95
CA ASN A 20 -32.29 25.13 -3.68
C ASN A 20 -33.16 25.09 -4.95
N GLU A 21 -32.76 25.81 -5.99
CA GLU A 21 -33.45 25.95 -7.26
C GLU A 21 -32.50 25.89 -8.44
N THR A 22 -33.05 25.60 -9.63
CA THR A 22 -32.26 25.56 -10.86
C THR A 22 -31.92 26.98 -11.29
N THR A 23 -30.61 27.21 -11.56
CA THR A 23 -30.07 28.47 -12.07
C THR A 23 -29.56 28.27 -13.48
N SER A 24 -29.01 29.33 -14.12
CA SER A 24 -28.42 29.27 -15.46
C SER A 24 -27.18 28.36 -15.54
N TRP A 25 -26.51 28.06 -14.41
CA TRP A 25 -25.25 27.30 -14.34
C TRP A 25 -25.33 25.99 -13.56
N GLY A 26 -26.41 25.73 -12.84
CA GLY A 26 -26.58 24.50 -12.06
C GLY A 26 -28.04 24.14 -11.80
N LYS A 27 -28.30 22.85 -11.71
CA LYS A 27 -29.64 22.33 -11.34
C LYS A 27 -29.85 22.37 -9.83
N ALA A 28 -31.12 22.45 -9.41
CA ALA A 28 -31.47 22.24 -8.00
C ALA A 28 -30.85 20.94 -7.47
N GLY A 29 -30.27 20.97 -6.25
CA GLY A 29 -29.51 19.87 -5.65
C GLY A 29 -28.03 19.83 -6.02
N HIS A 30 -27.55 20.71 -6.91
CA HIS A 30 -26.13 20.80 -7.23
C HIS A 30 -25.35 21.25 -5.99
N THR A 31 -24.29 20.50 -5.62
CA THR A 31 -23.41 20.85 -4.51
C THR A 31 -22.50 22.01 -4.90
N ILE A 32 -22.57 23.10 -4.15
CA ILE A 32 -21.76 24.32 -4.35
C ILE A 32 -20.45 24.22 -3.54
N ALA A 33 -20.55 23.70 -2.31
CA ALA A 33 -19.44 23.51 -1.41
C ALA A 33 -19.72 22.32 -0.50
N GLU A 34 -18.64 21.67 -0.07
CA GLU A 34 -18.70 20.54 0.85
C GLU A 34 -17.52 20.58 1.80
N GLU A 35 -17.71 20.07 3.02
CA GLU A 35 -16.69 19.99 4.04
C GLU A 35 -16.94 18.77 4.93
N GLN A 36 -15.86 18.19 5.45
CA GLN A 36 -15.90 17.05 6.36
C GLN A 36 -15.23 17.39 7.70
N PHE A 37 -15.96 17.24 8.79
CA PHE A 37 -15.48 17.48 10.14
C PHE A 37 -15.30 16.18 10.91
N ILE A 38 -14.17 16.06 11.62
CA ILE A 38 -13.90 14.94 12.52
C ILE A 38 -14.66 15.17 13.83
N ILE A 39 -15.53 14.23 14.23
CA ILE A 39 -16.26 14.26 15.50
C ILE A 39 -15.52 13.47 16.57
N GLN A 40 -15.02 12.30 16.19
CA GLN A 40 -14.32 11.40 17.11
C GLN A 40 -13.26 10.60 16.35
N THR A 41 -12.07 10.55 16.94
CA THR A 41 -11.01 9.60 16.58
C THR A 41 -10.92 8.57 17.70
N PRO A 42 -11.12 7.28 17.46
CA PRO A 42 -11.03 6.28 18.51
C PRO A 42 -9.59 6.08 18.96
N ALA A 43 -9.44 5.57 20.19
CA ALA A 43 -8.18 5.02 20.64
C ALA A 43 -7.81 3.80 19.77
N THR A 44 -6.54 3.67 19.46
CA THR A 44 -5.98 2.52 18.72
C THR A 44 -6.33 1.22 19.44
N ALA A 45 -7.13 0.38 18.81
CA ALA A 45 -7.45 -0.94 19.37
C ALA A 45 -6.28 -1.89 19.04
N ALA A 46 -5.60 -2.38 20.06
CA ALA A 46 -4.61 -3.43 19.87
C ALA A 46 -5.30 -4.69 19.31
N HIS A 47 -4.92 -5.13 18.14
CA HIS A 47 -5.39 -6.39 17.56
C HIS A 47 -4.72 -7.56 18.29
N ALA A 48 -5.37 -8.10 19.31
CA ALA A 48 -4.94 -9.35 19.91
C ALA A 48 -5.30 -10.51 18.96
N SER A 49 -4.34 -11.04 18.25
CA SER A 49 -4.52 -12.25 17.44
C SER A 49 -4.38 -13.48 18.33
N LYS A 50 -5.50 -14.01 18.84
CA LYS A 50 -5.50 -15.40 19.26
C LYS A 50 -5.62 -16.26 18.01
N SER A 51 -4.51 -16.81 17.56
CA SER A 51 -4.49 -17.78 16.46
C SER A 51 -4.88 -19.14 16.98
N SER A 52 -5.87 -19.77 16.35
CA SER A 52 -6.11 -21.20 16.47
C SER A 52 -5.40 -21.89 15.29
N GLY A 53 -4.74 -23.02 15.54
CA GLY A 53 -4.01 -23.79 14.54
C GLY A 53 -2.54 -23.95 14.88
N THR A 54 -1.85 -24.75 14.07
CA THR A 54 -0.44 -25.09 14.26
C THR A 54 0.33 -24.83 12.97
N ILE A 55 1.47 -24.18 13.10
CA ILE A 55 2.41 -23.93 12.00
C ILE A 55 3.38 -25.10 11.86
N THR A 56 3.60 -25.51 10.62
CA THR A 56 4.68 -26.41 10.21
C THR A 56 5.70 -25.64 9.39
N LEU A 57 6.98 -25.82 9.71
CA LEU A 57 8.10 -25.27 8.98
C LEU A 57 8.83 -26.35 8.18
N ALA A 58 9.22 -25.97 6.97
CA ALA A 58 10.23 -26.70 6.21
C ALA A 58 11.22 -25.65 5.65
N ALA A 59 12.51 -25.93 5.79
CA ALA A 59 13.54 -25.01 5.35
C ALA A 59 14.66 -25.77 4.62
N ASP A 60 15.24 -25.12 3.63
CA ASP A 60 16.44 -25.55 2.93
C ASP A 60 17.38 -24.34 2.79
N LYS A 61 18.50 -24.51 2.14
CA LYS A 61 19.51 -23.48 1.96
C LYS A 61 18.96 -22.15 1.43
N ASN A 62 18.01 -22.21 0.49
CA ASN A 62 17.57 -21.03 -0.28
C ASN A 62 16.10 -20.69 -0.06
N TRP A 63 15.39 -21.41 0.81
CA TRP A 63 13.98 -21.12 1.07
C TRP A 63 13.53 -21.53 2.48
N LEU A 64 12.51 -20.83 2.97
CA LEU A 64 11.74 -21.14 4.16
C LEU A 64 10.26 -21.25 3.77
N ARG A 65 9.64 -22.41 3.98
CA ARG A 65 8.21 -22.64 3.79
C ARG A 65 7.51 -22.72 5.14
N ILE A 66 6.41 -22.01 5.25
CA ILE A 66 5.56 -21.89 6.43
C ILE A 66 4.16 -22.32 6.01
N THR A 67 3.62 -23.36 6.62
CA THR A 67 2.29 -23.90 6.28
C THR A 67 1.41 -24.06 7.51
N ALA A 68 0.10 -23.89 7.30
CA ALA A 68 -0.97 -24.25 8.23
C ALA A 68 -2.18 -24.72 7.40
N ASP A 69 -3.32 -25.10 8.02
CA ASP A 69 -4.45 -25.80 7.37
C ASP A 69 -4.90 -25.22 6.02
N ASN A 70 -5.01 -23.89 5.89
CA ASN A 70 -5.48 -23.21 4.66
C ASN A 70 -4.56 -22.09 4.25
N PHE A 71 -3.29 -22.20 4.57
CA PHE A 71 -2.32 -21.15 4.42
C PHE A 71 -0.95 -21.69 4.08
N GLU A 72 -0.30 -21.07 3.14
CA GLU A 72 1.08 -21.33 2.77
C GLU A 72 1.80 -20.03 2.42
N THR A 73 3.00 -19.84 2.95
CA THR A 73 3.93 -18.80 2.48
C THR A 73 5.32 -19.36 2.36
N VAL A 74 6.07 -18.84 1.37
CA VAL A 74 7.46 -19.22 1.11
C VAL A 74 8.30 -17.96 1.00
N PHE A 75 9.44 -17.97 1.68
CA PHE A 75 10.48 -16.96 1.54
C PHE A 75 11.66 -17.52 0.75
N ASN A 76 12.20 -16.74 -0.18
CA ASN A 76 13.54 -16.93 -0.71
C ASN A 76 14.51 -16.29 0.28
N THR A 77 15.43 -17.09 0.84
CA THR A 77 16.38 -16.62 1.88
C THR A 77 17.52 -15.80 1.32
N ASP A 78 17.93 -16.07 0.06
CA ASP A 78 18.99 -15.31 -0.62
C ASP A 78 18.55 -13.90 -0.99
N GLU A 79 17.24 -13.71 -1.26
CA GLU A 79 16.64 -12.41 -1.56
C GLU A 79 15.97 -11.78 -0.33
N ALA A 80 15.84 -12.52 0.77
CA ALA A 80 15.10 -12.16 1.99
C ALA A 80 13.68 -11.65 1.67
N ARG A 81 13.01 -12.29 0.72
CA ARG A 81 11.72 -11.87 0.17
C ARG A 81 10.68 -13.00 0.23
N MET A 82 9.46 -12.66 0.60
CA MET A 82 8.29 -13.53 0.45
C MET A 82 8.01 -13.74 -1.05
N ILE A 83 8.12 -14.96 -1.55
CA ILE A 83 7.92 -15.27 -2.97
C ILE A 83 6.59 -15.97 -3.26
N LEU A 84 5.91 -16.46 -2.23
CA LEU A 84 4.59 -17.07 -2.33
C LEU A 84 3.77 -16.71 -1.09
N LEU A 85 2.52 -16.37 -1.32
CA LEU A 85 1.49 -16.28 -0.32
C LEU A 85 0.24 -16.90 -0.91
N ARG A 86 -0.32 -17.91 -0.25
CA ARG A 86 -1.46 -18.68 -0.70
C ARG A 86 -2.48 -18.85 0.41
N TYR A 87 -3.74 -18.56 0.11
CA TYR A 87 -4.87 -18.83 0.98
C TYR A 87 -5.87 -19.75 0.29
N HIS A 88 -6.31 -20.81 0.95
CA HIS A 88 -7.30 -21.77 0.41
C HIS A 88 -6.98 -22.23 -1.03
N ASN A 89 -5.72 -22.59 -1.29
CA ASN A 89 -5.19 -22.97 -2.60
C ASN A 89 -5.22 -21.87 -3.69
N SER A 90 -5.45 -20.62 -3.32
CA SER A 90 -5.44 -19.48 -4.25
C SER A 90 -4.23 -18.58 -3.98
N ASP A 91 -3.38 -18.40 -4.98
CA ASP A 91 -2.21 -17.55 -4.89
C ASP A 91 -2.61 -16.07 -4.78
N ILE A 92 -1.92 -15.33 -3.93
CA ILE A 92 -2.06 -13.90 -3.74
C ILE A 92 -0.95 -13.14 -4.47
N ILE A 93 0.30 -13.58 -4.28
CA ILE A 93 1.48 -12.99 -4.92
C ILE A 93 1.59 -13.51 -6.37
N TYR A 94 1.86 -12.60 -7.30
CA TYR A 94 2.16 -12.91 -8.69
C TYR A 94 3.66 -12.83 -8.94
N GLY A 95 4.19 -13.72 -9.79
CA GLY A 95 5.57 -13.66 -10.30
C GLY A 95 6.66 -13.74 -9.24
N HIS A 96 6.38 -14.28 -8.05
CA HIS A 96 7.30 -14.33 -6.90
C HIS A 96 7.70 -12.94 -6.35
N GLU A 97 6.91 -11.89 -6.68
CA GLU A 97 7.20 -10.52 -6.29
C GLU A 97 6.38 -10.09 -5.07
N GLY A 98 6.78 -10.59 -3.90
CA GLY A 98 6.25 -10.14 -2.61
C GLY A 98 6.87 -8.82 -2.16
N LEU A 99 6.55 -8.42 -0.93
CA LEU A 99 6.94 -7.12 -0.39
C LEU A 99 8.43 -6.82 -0.53
N THR A 100 8.75 -5.75 -1.23
CA THR A 100 10.10 -5.22 -1.41
C THR A 100 10.09 -3.69 -1.38
N TYR A 101 11.24 -3.08 -1.07
CA TYR A 101 11.36 -1.62 -1.02
C TYR A 101 11.10 -0.98 -2.38
N ASN A 102 10.30 0.10 -2.38
CA ASN A 102 10.14 1.00 -3.51
C ASN A 102 10.40 2.46 -3.07
N GLY A 103 11.52 3.02 -3.51
CA GLY A 103 11.89 4.42 -3.26
C GLY A 103 11.65 5.34 -4.45
N TYR A 104 11.16 4.80 -5.57
CA TYR A 104 11.00 5.55 -6.80
C TYR A 104 9.53 6.03 -6.97
N ARG A 105 9.39 7.26 -7.46
CA ARG A 105 8.11 7.83 -7.90
C ARG A 105 8.38 8.74 -9.07
N TYR A 106 7.71 8.50 -10.19
CA TYR A 106 7.88 9.30 -11.38
C TYR A 106 6.88 10.46 -11.44
N ILE A 107 7.38 11.68 -11.54
CA ILE A 107 6.61 12.88 -11.85
C ILE A 107 7.31 13.52 -13.04
N SER A 108 6.57 13.79 -14.13
CA SER A 108 7.14 14.12 -15.44
C SER A 108 8.11 15.29 -15.45
N ASN A 109 7.96 16.27 -14.57
CA ASN A 109 8.77 17.50 -14.55
C ASN A 109 9.84 17.53 -13.45
N ASN A 110 9.97 16.52 -12.61
CA ASN A 110 11.01 16.52 -11.57
C ASN A 110 12.40 16.07 -12.08
N LYS A 111 12.54 15.83 -13.39
CA LYS A 111 13.77 15.47 -14.11
C LYS A 111 14.54 14.29 -13.51
N ARG A 112 13.88 13.42 -12.75
CA ARG A 112 14.50 12.24 -12.20
C ARG A 112 14.36 11.10 -13.19
N ASP A 113 15.47 10.62 -13.73
CA ASP A 113 15.51 9.42 -14.56
C ASP A 113 15.17 8.19 -13.74
N TRP A 114 14.54 7.21 -14.37
CA TRP A 114 14.35 5.91 -13.76
C TRP A 114 15.70 5.20 -13.57
N LYS A 115 15.90 4.67 -12.37
CA LYS A 115 17.07 3.85 -12.01
C LYS A 115 16.59 2.56 -11.38
N PRO A 116 17.21 1.43 -11.69
CA PRO A 116 16.91 0.17 -11.01
C PRO A 116 17.32 0.26 -9.53
N THR A 117 16.58 -0.45 -8.69
CA THR A 117 16.96 -0.65 -7.29
C THR A 117 17.83 -1.89 -7.20
N ALA A 118 19.02 -1.74 -6.63
CA ALA A 118 19.86 -2.87 -6.23
C ALA A 118 19.55 -3.23 -4.78
N PHE A 119 19.39 -4.52 -4.50
CA PHE A 119 19.11 -5.04 -3.18
C PHE A 119 20.31 -5.83 -2.63
N LYS A 120 20.59 -5.65 -1.35
CA LYS A 120 21.59 -6.43 -0.62
C LYS A 120 20.98 -6.95 0.67
N VAL A 121 20.97 -8.26 0.82
CA VAL A 121 20.56 -8.91 2.07
C VAL A 121 21.68 -8.74 3.10
N LYS A 122 21.31 -8.30 4.29
CA LYS A 122 22.22 -8.16 5.45
C LYS A 122 21.99 -9.27 6.47
N ASP A 123 20.72 -9.66 6.64
CA ASP A 123 20.33 -10.71 7.58
C ASP A 123 18.97 -11.28 7.19
N PHE A 124 18.83 -12.59 7.33
CA PHE A 124 17.57 -13.31 7.27
C PHE A 124 17.51 -14.30 8.41
N SER A 125 16.54 -14.13 9.29
CA SER A 125 16.38 -15.02 10.43
C SER A 125 14.90 -15.30 10.70
N TYR A 126 14.63 -16.44 11.35
CA TYR A 126 13.27 -16.80 11.74
C TYR A 126 13.26 -17.54 13.09
N GLN A 127 12.13 -17.45 13.79
CA GLN A 127 11.89 -18.11 15.05
C GLN A 127 10.46 -18.58 15.15
N LEU A 128 10.26 -19.88 15.31
CA LEU A 128 8.97 -20.49 15.61
C LEU A 128 8.67 -20.35 17.10
N ALA A 129 7.42 -20.00 17.43
CA ALA A 129 6.93 -20.01 18.81
C ALA A 129 6.90 -21.44 19.37
N GLU A 130 7.13 -21.59 20.67
CA GLU A 130 7.13 -22.91 21.34
C GLU A 130 5.81 -23.68 21.18
N ASP A 131 4.69 -22.96 21.17
CA ASP A 131 3.34 -23.51 20.97
C ASP A 131 2.96 -23.64 19.49
N HIS A 132 3.86 -23.36 18.56
CA HIS A 132 3.66 -23.39 17.11
C HIS A 132 2.50 -22.50 16.61
N SER A 133 2.04 -21.51 17.38
CA SER A 133 0.93 -20.64 17.01
C SER A 133 1.32 -19.53 16.02
N TYR A 134 2.60 -19.15 15.99
CA TYR A 134 3.15 -18.16 15.04
C TYR A 134 4.64 -18.39 14.78
N VAL A 135 5.12 -17.81 13.70
CA VAL A 135 6.56 -17.68 13.40
C VAL A 135 6.91 -16.21 13.14
N LYS A 136 8.04 -15.76 13.67
CA LYS A 136 8.62 -14.46 13.35
C LYS A 136 9.67 -14.66 12.26
N VAL A 137 9.63 -13.83 11.22
CA VAL A 137 10.66 -13.75 10.18
C VAL A 137 11.18 -12.32 10.15
N ILE A 138 12.49 -12.16 10.17
CA ILE A 138 13.17 -10.86 10.18
C ILE A 138 14.05 -10.78 8.94
N THR A 139 13.88 -9.73 8.15
CA THR A 139 14.69 -9.44 6.98
C THR A 139 15.39 -8.10 7.15
N LYS A 140 16.71 -8.05 7.12
CA LYS A 140 17.47 -6.80 7.11
C LYS A 140 18.12 -6.60 5.76
N MET A 141 17.85 -5.48 5.15
CA MET A 141 18.15 -5.19 3.76
C MET A 141 18.80 -3.82 3.59
N GLU A 142 19.52 -3.66 2.51
CA GLU A 142 19.88 -2.37 1.92
C GLU A 142 19.31 -2.29 0.52
N ALA A 143 18.60 -1.20 0.21
CA ALA A 143 18.16 -0.85 -1.13
C ALA A 143 18.96 0.33 -1.65
N THR A 144 19.56 0.21 -2.83
CA THR A 144 20.34 1.28 -3.44
C THR A 144 19.73 1.68 -4.77
N ILE A 145 19.37 2.97 -4.89
CA ILE A 145 18.90 3.60 -6.11
C ILE A 145 19.89 4.69 -6.47
N ASP A 146 20.56 4.54 -7.63
CA ASP A 146 21.67 5.40 -8.03
C ASP A 146 22.79 5.35 -6.96
N ASN A 147 23.07 6.45 -6.26
CA ASN A 147 24.05 6.55 -5.19
C ASN A 147 23.44 6.64 -3.78
N ILE A 148 22.13 6.42 -3.65
CA ILE A 148 21.40 6.55 -2.39
C ILE A 148 21.09 5.16 -1.87
N THR A 149 21.65 4.83 -0.71
CA THR A 149 21.39 3.58 0.01
C THR A 149 20.45 3.82 1.18
N VAL A 150 19.41 3.02 1.26
CA VAL A 150 18.41 3.02 2.32
C VAL A 150 18.46 1.68 3.04
N PRO A 151 19.00 1.62 4.25
CA PRO A 151 18.82 0.48 5.12
C PRO A 151 17.35 0.34 5.51
N TYR A 152 16.81 -0.89 5.43
CA TYR A 152 15.48 -1.19 5.89
C TYR A 152 15.37 -2.59 6.47
N CYS A 153 14.41 -2.77 7.35
CA CYS A 153 14.10 -4.05 7.97
C CYS A 153 12.61 -4.32 7.80
N VAL A 154 12.24 -5.56 7.55
CA VAL A 154 10.83 -5.98 7.58
C VAL A 154 10.71 -7.16 8.54
N ASN A 155 9.94 -6.97 9.60
CA ASN A 155 9.59 -8.01 10.56
C ASN A 155 8.20 -8.53 10.23
N TYR A 156 8.09 -9.82 10.02
CA TYR A 156 6.83 -10.52 9.82
C TYR A 156 6.51 -11.32 11.07
N THR A 157 5.27 -11.21 11.58
CA THR A 157 4.72 -12.18 12.52
C THR A 157 3.60 -12.92 11.80
N ILE A 158 3.81 -14.18 11.51
CA ILE A 158 2.95 -15.02 10.68
C ILE A 158 2.23 -15.99 11.58
N TYR A 159 0.91 -15.90 11.63
CA TYR A 159 0.06 -16.72 12.52
C TYR A 159 -0.53 -17.92 11.77
N ALA A 160 -0.85 -18.97 12.51
CA ALA A 160 -1.40 -20.22 11.96
C ALA A 160 -2.75 -20.05 11.22
N ASN A 161 -3.50 -18.99 11.52
CA ASN A 161 -4.75 -18.67 10.81
C ASN A 161 -4.51 -17.92 9.48
N GLY A 162 -3.26 -17.72 9.07
CA GLY A 162 -2.88 -17.00 7.85
C GLY A 162 -2.79 -15.48 7.98
N THR A 163 -3.09 -14.92 9.15
CA THR A 163 -2.82 -13.50 9.44
C THR A 163 -1.31 -13.24 9.47
N ILE A 164 -0.87 -12.13 8.88
CA ILE A 164 0.53 -11.70 8.89
C ILE A 164 0.60 -10.25 9.35
N ASP A 165 1.26 -9.99 10.47
CA ASP A 165 1.64 -8.64 10.87
C ASP A 165 2.97 -8.28 10.22
N VAL A 166 3.02 -7.12 9.58
CA VAL A 166 4.20 -6.54 8.92
C VAL A 166 4.61 -5.27 9.66
N ASP A 167 5.85 -5.24 10.12
CA ASP A 167 6.46 -4.07 10.76
C ASP A 167 7.76 -3.72 10.00
N ALA A 168 7.69 -2.71 9.15
CA ALA A 168 8.81 -2.26 8.35
C ALA A 168 9.39 -0.96 8.88
N THR A 169 10.72 -0.88 8.91
CA THR A 169 11.48 0.30 9.33
C THR A 169 12.45 0.70 8.23
N PHE A 170 12.46 1.99 7.88
CA PHE A 170 13.33 2.59 6.88
C PHE A 170 14.17 3.68 7.52
N THR A 171 15.48 3.70 7.24
CA THR A 171 16.37 4.72 7.78
C THR A 171 16.92 5.60 6.67
N THR A 172 16.67 6.91 6.77
CA THR A 172 17.22 7.91 5.84
C THR A 172 18.55 8.47 6.38
N ASN A 173 19.42 8.93 5.48
CA ASN A 173 20.72 9.51 5.80
C ASN A 173 20.85 10.95 5.26
N ASP A 174 22.01 11.58 5.44
CA ASP A 174 22.31 12.94 4.97
C ASP A 174 22.14 13.14 3.47
N HIS A 175 22.34 12.09 2.68
CA HIS A 175 22.26 12.14 1.22
C HIS A 175 20.88 11.76 0.68
N PHE A 176 19.95 11.39 1.58
CA PHE A 176 18.62 10.96 1.17
C PHE A 176 17.87 12.04 0.41
N ASN A 177 17.40 11.70 -0.79
CA ASN A 177 16.59 12.57 -1.65
C ASN A 177 15.56 11.79 -2.50
N LEU A 178 15.29 10.54 -2.13
CA LEU A 178 14.28 9.75 -2.83
C LEU A 178 12.88 10.23 -2.47
N PRO A 179 11.93 10.15 -3.40
CA PRO A 179 10.58 10.71 -3.21
C PRO A 179 9.63 9.82 -2.42
N ARG A 180 10.02 8.58 -2.08
CA ARG A 180 9.13 7.59 -1.47
C ARG A 180 9.90 6.65 -0.54
N LEU A 181 9.23 6.23 0.54
CA LEU A 181 9.56 5.06 1.36
C LEU A 181 8.33 4.16 1.39
N ALA A 182 8.36 3.06 0.65
CA ALA A 182 7.24 2.16 0.48
C ALA A 182 7.68 0.70 0.41
N LEU A 183 6.73 -0.19 0.65
CA LEU A 183 6.80 -1.59 0.22
C LEU A 183 5.90 -1.77 -1.01
N GLN A 184 6.41 -2.45 -2.02
CA GLN A 184 5.70 -2.83 -3.23
C GLN A 184 5.58 -4.34 -3.32
N MET A 185 4.47 -4.82 -3.86
CA MET A 185 4.27 -6.24 -4.23
C MET A 185 3.41 -6.36 -5.48
N SER A 186 3.52 -7.51 -6.17
CA SER A 186 2.67 -7.84 -7.29
C SER A 186 1.59 -8.83 -6.86
N LEU A 187 0.32 -8.48 -7.06
CA LEU A 187 -0.84 -9.31 -6.74
C LEU A 187 -1.38 -9.99 -7.99
N CYS A 188 -1.90 -11.21 -7.81
CA CYS A 188 -2.49 -11.98 -8.90
C CYS A 188 -3.63 -11.21 -9.59
N GLN A 189 -3.66 -11.30 -10.92
CA GLN A 189 -4.59 -10.59 -11.81
C GLN A 189 -6.07 -10.72 -11.44
N ARG A 190 -6.49 -11.82 -10.77
CA ARG A 190 -7.87 -12.00 -10.33
C ARG A 190 -8.31 -11.01 -9.25
N LEU A 191 -7.35 -10.41 -8.50
CA LEU A 191 -7.60 -9.48 -7.40
C LEU A 191 -7.82 -8.06 -7.93
N GLU A 192 -8.83 -7.89 -8.77
CA GLU A 192 -9.14 -6.67 -9.50
C GLU A 192 -10.09 -5.73 -8.74
N GLN A 193 -10.86 -6.25 -7.76
CA GLN A 193 -11.81 -5.43 -7.00
C GLN A 193 -11.10 -4.79 -5.81
N VAL A 194 -11.10 -3.48 -5.75
CA VAL A 194 -10.46 -2.66 -4.70
C VAL A 194 -11.55 -2.02 -3.87
N GLU A 195 -11.52 -2.24 -2.56
CA GLU A 195 -12.37 -1.54 -1.60
C GLU A 195 -11.50 -1.00 -0.48
N TRP A 196 -11.69 0.25 -0.08
CA TRP A 196 -10.87 0.84 0.98
C TRP A 196 -11.66 1.80 1.88
N TYR A 197 -11.26 1.87 3.14
CA TYR A 197 -11.64 2.93 4.06
C TYR A 197 -10.47 3.90 4.20
N GLY A 198 -10.61 5.05 3.60
CA GLY A 198 -9.57 6.08 3.50
C GLY A 198 -10.10 7.29 2.76
N ARG A 199 -9.20 8.16 2.29
CA ARG A 199 -9.60 9.30 1.45
C ARG A 199 -9.88 8.87 0.02
N GLY A 200 -10.91 9.48 -0.58
CA GLY A 200 -11.37 9.16 -1.94
C GLY A 200 -12.54 10.04 -2.40
N PRO A 201 -13.19 9.66 -3.50
CA PRO A 201 -12.83 8.56 -4.43
C PRO A 201 -11.67 8.88 -5.38
N ILE A 202 -11.28 10.18 -5.50
CA ILE A 202 -10.21 10.66 -6.36
C ILE A 202 -8.83 10.37 -5.77
N GLU A 203 -7.78 10.37 -6.61
CA GLU A 203 -6.41 10.31 -6.12
C GLU A 203 -6.10 11.50 -5.21
N ASN A 204 -5.30 11.26 -4.20
CA ASN A 204 -4.93 12.29 -3.26
C ASN A 204 -3.55 12.00 -2.66
N TYR A 205 -2.88 13.06 -2.23
CA TYR A 205 -1.53 13.05 -1.67
C TYR A 205 -1.56 13.90 -0.40
N TRP A 206 -0.65 13.70 0.52
CA TRP A 206 -0.72 14.32 1.83
C TRP A 206 -0.65 15.86 1.84
N ASP A 207 -0.14 16.49 0.76
CA ASP A 207 -0.20 17.92 0.49
C ASP A 207 -1.34 18.33 -0.47
N ARG A 208 -2.16 17.36 -0.92
CA ARG A 208 -3.30 17.56 -1.83
C ARG A 208 -4.41 16.55 -1.51
N LYS A 209 -5.08 16.71 -0.40
CA LYS A 209 -6.10 15.75 0.06
C LYS A 209 -7.41 16.35 0.57
N ASP A 210 -7.53 17.67 0.63
CA ASP A 210 -8.69 18.33 1.24
C ASP A 210 -9.98 18.07 0.47
N ALA A 211 -9.91 17.92 -0.86
CA ALA A 211 -11.06 17.56 -1.71
C ALA A 211 -11.44 16.06 -1.64
N ALA A 212 -10.67 15.24 -0.93
CA ALA A 212 -10.89 13.80 -0.81
C ALA A 212 -11.37 13.48 0.62
N PHE A 213 -12.67 13.19 0.78
CA PHE A 213 -13.24 12.88 2.07
C PHE A 213 -12.92 11.45 2.52
N LEU A 214 -12.89 11.25 3.82
CA LEU A 214 -12.80 9.92 4.41
C LEU A 214 -14.13 9.19 4.24
N GLY A 215 -14.07 7.98 3.71
CA GLY A 215 -15.22 7.14 3.44
C GLY A 215 -14.82 5.73 3.03
N ILE A 216 -15.81 4.89 2.77
CA ILE A 216 -15.62 3.58 2.16
C ILE A 216 -15.89 3.72 0.67
N TYR A 217 -14.91 3.38 -0.13
CA TYR A 217 -14.97 3.50 -1.59
C TYR A 217 -14.61 2.17 -2.23
N SER A 218 -15.11 1.95 -3.44
CA SER A 218 -14.78 0.79 -4.26
C SER A 218 -14.54 1.18 -5.71
N LYS A 219 -13.55 0.54 -6.32
CA LYS A 219 -13.18 0.66 -7.73
C LYS A 219 -12.58 -0.68 -8.20
N THR A 220 -12.39 -0.82 -9.49
CA THR A 220 -11.46 -1.80 -10.02
C THR A 220 -10.04 -1.22 -10.07
N VAL A 221 -9.01 -2.08 -10.10
CA VAL A 221 -7.61 -1.63 -10.29
C VAL A 221 -7.49 -0.79 -11.56
N SER A 222 -8.17 -1.19 -12.63
CA SER A 222 -8.21 -0.48 -13.90
C SER A 222 -8.77 0.95 -13.77
N GLU A 223 -9.65 1.22 -12.79
CA GLU A 223 -10.25 2.54 -12.52
C GLU A 223 -9.45 3.37 -11.51
N MET A 224 -8.39 2.80 -10.91
CA MET A 224 -7.58 3.53 -9.92
C MET A 224 -6.64 4.56 -10.54
N GLY A 225 -6.28 4.39 -11.81
CA GLY A 225 -5.39 5.27 -12.54
C GLY A 225 -6.07 6.57 -12.98
N GLU A 226 -5.26 7.58 -13.30
CA GLU A 226 -5.69 8.87 -13.82
C GLU A 226 -5.26 9.03 -15.29
N ASN A 227 -6.12 9.63 -16.10
CA ASN A 227 -5.85 9.81 -17.53
C ASN A 227 -5.00 11.07 -17.78
N TYR A 228 -3.74 11.05 -17.34
CA TYR A 228 -2.81 12.11 -17.60
C TYR A 228 -2.31 12.09 -19.06
N GLY A 229 -2.24 13.27 -19.70
CA GLY A 229 -1.70 13.40 -21.06
C GLY A 229 -0.26 12.87 -21.19
N ARG A 230 0.55 13.04 -20.14
CA ARG A 230 1.82 12.34 -19.95
C ARG A 230 1.72 11.43 -18.72
N PRO A 231 1.90 10.11 -18.89
CA PRO A 231 1.88 9.15 -17.77
C PRO A 231 2.89 9.52 -16.68
N GLN A 232 2.49 9.36 -15.45
CA GLN A 232 3.30 9.58 -14.25
C GLN A 232 2.71 8.80 -13.08
N SER A 233 3.39 8.78 -11.93
CA SER A 233 2.88 8.14 -10.72
C SER A 233 1.53 8.75 -10.35
N MET A 234 0.53 7.89 -10.14
CA MET A 234 -0.87 8.26 -9.99
C MET A 234 -1.60 7.28 -9.07
N GLY A 235 -2.86 7.54 -8.79
CA GLY A 235 -3.75 6.62 -8.10
C GLY A 235 -3.53 6.49 -6.59
N ASN A 236 -2.74 7.37 -5.96
CA ASN A 236 -2.50 7.31 -4.52
C ASN A 236 -3.76 7.62 -3.71
N ARG A 237 -3.91 6.97 -2.55
CA ARG A 237 -4.96 7.18 -1.55
C ARG A 237 -4.33 7.33 -0.17
N CYS A 238 -4.58 8.47 0.47
CA CYS A 238 -4.07 8.80 1.81
C CYS A 238 -5.01 8.36 2.92
N ASP A 239 -4.50 8.38 4.12
CA ASP A 239 -5.27 8.17 5.36
C ASP A 239 -6.08 6.87 5.32
N THR A 240 -5.53 5.80 4.73
CA THR A 240 -6.20 4.50 4.59
C THR A 240 -6.07 3.69 5.88
N ARG A 241 -7.21 3.23 6.42
CA ARG A 241 -7.29 2.38 7.60
C ARG A 241 -7.27 0.90 7.21
N TRP A 242 -7.93 0.59 6.09
CA TRP A 242 -7.87 -0.72 5.49
C TRP A 242 -8.11 -0.67 3.98
N LEU A 243 -7.58 -1.65 3.31
CA LEU A 243 -7.68 -1.90 1.88
C LEU A 243 -8.00 -3.38 1.67
N GLU A 244 -8.96 -3.70 0.83
CA GLU A 244 -9.28 -5.05 0.38
C GLU A 244 -9.05 -5.18 -1.12
N MET A 245 -8.35 -6.25 -1.49
CA MET A 245 -8.14 -6.65 -2.87
C MET A 245 -8.82 -7.99 -3.08
N LYS A 246 -9.89 -8.00 -3.89
CA LYS A 246 -10.80 -9.16 -4.03
C LYS A 246 -10.94 -9.61 -5.47
N ASP A 247 -11.23 -10.88 -5.66
CA ASP A 247 -11.71 -11.41 -6.93
C ASP A 247 -13.24 -11.21 -7.06
N LYS A 248 -13.78 -11.62 -8.20
CA LYS A 248 -15.23 -11.51 -8.49
C LYS A 248 -16.10 -12.35 -7.55
N ALA A 249 -15.52 -13.37 -6.88
CA ALA A 249 -16.22 -14.19 -5.90
C ALA A 249 -16.18 -13.57 -4.48
N GLY A 250 -15.43 -12.48 -4.29
CA GLY A 250 -15.26 -11.80 -3.01
C GLY A 250 -14.10 -12.34 -2.17
N SER A 251 -13.35 -13.31 -2.66
CA SER A 251 -12.18 -13.86 -1.97
C SER A 251 -10.91 -13.05 -2.29
N GLY A 252 -10.02 -12.92 -1.32
CA GLY A 252 -8.81 -12.13 -1.54
C GLY A 252 -7.99 -11.87 -0.29
N ILE A 253 -7.49 -10.65 -0.19
CA ILE A 253 -6.63 -10.21 0.90
C ILE A 253 -7.04 -8.83 1.39
N ARG A 254 -6.99 -8.63 2.71
CA ARG A 254 -7.18 -7.36 3.39
C ARG A 254 -5.85 -6.89 3.98
N PHE A 255 -5.57 -5.61 3.80
CA PHE A 255 -4.51 -4.87 4.47
C PHE A 255 -5.15 -3.89 5.45
N SER A 256 -4.73 -3.89 6.70
CA SER A 256 -5.26 -2.96 7.72
C SER A 256 -4.13 -2.43 8.60
N GLY A 257 -4.21 -1.16 9.00
CA GLY A 257 -3.21 -0.53 9.86
C GLY A 257 -3.84 0.16 11.07
N ASP A 258 -3.20 0.07 12.22
CA ASP A 258 -3.58 0.87 13.40
C ASP A 258 -3.23 2.36 13.19
N VAL A 259 -2.16 2.61 12.46
CA VAL A 259 -1.81 3.94 11.92
C VAL A 259 -2.23 3.95 10.45
N PRO A 260 -2.97 4.99 10.00
CA PRO A 260 -3.33 5.10 8.60
C PRO A 260 -2.09 5.13 7.69
N PHE A 261 -2.17 4.43 6.56
CA PHE A 261 -1.12 4.38 5.54
C PHE A 261 -1.61 4.98 4.23
N GLU A 262 -0.73 5.08 3.25
CA GLU A 262 -1.09 5.44 1.88
C GLU A 262 -0.90 4.23 0.98
N PHE A 263 -1.71 4.11 -0.07
CA PHE A 263 -1.52 3.07 -1.08
C PHE A 263 -1.80 3.57 -2.50
N SER A 264 -1.26 2.82 -3.46
CA SER A 264 -1.69 2.84 -4.87
C SER A 264 -1.73 1.41 -5.41
N ALA A 265 -2.73 1.10 -6.22
CA ALA A 265 -2.91 -0.19 -6.87
C ALA A 265 -3.17 0.06 -8.36
N LEU A 266 -2.23 -0.35 -9.23
CA LEU A 266 -2.25 -0.06 -10.66
C LEU A 266 -1.80 -1.28 -11.47
N HIS A 267 -2.12 -1.30 -12.76
CA HIS A 267 -1.54 -2.24 -13.73
C HIS A 267 -0.21 -1.75 -14.32
N TYR A 268 0.49 -0.88 -13.60
CA TYR A 268 1.74 -0.26 -14.07
C TYR A 268 2.72 -0.12 -12.93
N THR A 269 4.00 -0.40 -13.20
CA THR A 269 5.08 0.01 -12.32
C THR A 269 5.46 1.46 -12.59
N ASP A 270 6.17 2.10 -11.67
CA ASP A 270 6.73 3.45 -11.91
C ASP A 270 7.69 3.48 -13.13
N LYS A 271 8.35 2.34 -13.43
CA LYS A 271 9.15 2.17 -14.65
C LYS A 271 8.31 2.24 -15.91
N ASP A 272 7.18 1.56 -15.95
CA ASP A 272 6.25 1.58 -17.07
C ASP A 272 5.74 3.01 -17.32
N LEU A 273 5.35 3.71 -16.25
CA LEU A 273 4.89 5.11 -16.32
C LEU A 273 6.00 6.06 -16.79
N PHE A 274 7.25 5.80 -16.45
CA PHE A 274 8.40 6.61 -16.92
C PHE A 274 8.62 6.44 -18.43
N PHE A 275 8.55 5.22 -18.95
CA PHE A 275 8.83 4.95 -20.37
C PHE A 275 7.66 5.23 -21.30
N ALA A 276 6.42 5.26 -20.82
CA ALA A 276 5.28 5.72 -21.59
C ALA A 276 5.35 7.25 -21.79
N ARG A 277 5.48 7.69 -23.04
CA ARG A 277 5.60 9.11 -23.37
C ARG A 277 4.27 9.85 -23.34
N TYR A 278 3.20 9.17 -23.77
CA TYR A 278 1.85 9.71 -23.89
C TYR A 278 0.83 8.78 -23.28
N GLY A 279 -0.35 9.28 -22.91
CA GLY A 279 -1.41 8.48 -22.31
C GLY A 279 -1.81 7.27 -23.17
N HIS A 280 -1.81 7.40 -24.50
CA HIS A 280 -2.11 6.30 -25.41
C HIS A 280 -1.02 5.21 -25.45
N ASP A 281 0.20 5.49 -25.03
CA ASP A 281 1.28 4.50 -24.97
C ASP A 281 1.07 3.52 -23.81
N LEU A 282 0.29 3.88 -22.79
CA LEU A 282 0.08 3.05 -21.60
C LEU A 282 -0.45 1.66 -21.92
N GLY A 283 -1.25 1.52 -22.99
CA GLY A 283 -1.73 0.22 -23.43
C GLY A 283 -0.62 -0.79 -23.75
N ASN A 284 0.56 -0.32 -24.18
CA ASN A 284 1.72 -1.15 -24.46
C ASN A 284 2.46 -1.63 -23.19
N PHE A 285 2.19 -1.01 -22.05
CA PHE A 285 2.82 -1.31 -20.77
C PHE A 285 1.87 -1.95 -19.75
N HIS A 286 0.60 -2.17 -20.15
CA HIS A 286 -0.40 -2.73 -19.26
C HIS A 286 0.00 -4.15 -18.81
N ARG A 287 0.02 -4.34 -17.49
CA ARG A 287 0.32 -5.60 -16.83
C ARG A 287 -0.95 -6.33 -16.46
N ALA A 288 -0.91 -7.67 -16.48
CA ALA A 288 -2.04 -8.47 -16.01
C ALA A 288 -2.19 -8.39 -14.47
N GLU A 289 -1.06 -8.39 -13.76
CA GLU A 289 -0.99 -8.30 -12.32
C GLU A 289 -1.28 -6.88 -11.80
N THR A 290 -1.64 -6.80 -10.52
CA THR A 290 -1.76 -5.53 -9.80
C THR A 290 -0.44 -5.20 -9.10
N ILE A 291 0.11 -4.04 -9.38
CA ILE A 291 1.25 -3.46 -8.65
C ILE A 291 0.70 -2.66 -7.48
N LEU A 292 0.82 -3.22 -6.28
CA LEU A 292 0.39 -2.60 -5.03
C LEU A 292 1.58 -1.94 -4.35
N ASN A 293 1.50 -0.64 -4.08
CA ASN A 293 2.41 0.07 -3.19
C ASN A 293 1.69 0.41 -1.89
N ILE A 294 2.34 0.14 -0.75
CA ILE A 294 1.93 0.59 0.58
C ILE A 294 3.03 1.51 1.09
N ASN A 295 2.70 2.78 1.27
CA ASN A 295 3.69 3.81 1.59
C ASN A 295 3.73 4.10 3.10
N ALA A 296 4.94 4.12 3.66
CA ALA A 296 5.19 4.73 4.96
C ALA A 296 5.07 6.25 4.85
N ILE A 297 5.64 6.81 3.79
CA ILE A 297 5.61 8.23 3.46
C ILE A 297 6.08 8.43 2.01
N GLN A 298 5.60 9.48 1.38
CA GLN A 298 6.16 10.00 0.14
C GLN A 298 6.22 11.53 0.17
N ASN A 299 7.07 12.13 -0.65
CA ASN A 299 7.08 13.58 -0.81
C ASN A 299 5.72 14.08 -1.30
N GLY A 300 5.31 15.27 -0.90
CA GLY A 300 4.21 15.97 -1.53
C GLY A 300 4.44 16.18 -3.03
N LEU A 301 3.41 16.59 -3.74
CA LEU A 301 3.48 16.91 -5.18
C LEU A 301 3.92 18.36 -5.42
N GLY A 302 3.50 19.29 -4.56
CA GLY A 302 3.63 20.71 -4.80
C GLY A 302 2.98 21.09 -6.12
N ASN A 303 3.54 22.11 -6.77
CA ASN A 303 3.19 22.53 -8.13
C ASN A 303 4.30 22.14 -9.14
N ALA A 304 5.07 21.09 -8.86
CA ALA A 304 6.27 20.71 -9.60
C ALA A 304 6.04 20.42 -11.10
N SER A 305 4.79 20.23 -11.52
CA SER A 305 4.44 20.11 -12.95
C SER A 305 4.65 21.42 -13.73
N CYS A 306 4.45 22.58 -13.10
CA CYS A 306 4.56 23.91 -13.73
C CYS A 306 4.94 25.02 -12.74
N GLY A 307 5.46 24.70 -11.55
CA GLY A 307 5.76 25.67 -10.51
C GLY A 307 6.73 25.13 -9.46
N PRO A 308 6.74 25.70 -8.24
CA PRO A 308 7.64 25.28 -7.19
C PRO A 308 7.33 23.86 -6.71
N GLY A 309 8.37 23.19 -6.20
CA GLY A 309 8.23 21.89 -5.52
C GLY A 309 7.38 22.00 -4.25
N PRO A 310 7.17 20.85 -3.56
CA PRO A 310 6.42 20.82 -2.30
C PRO A 310 7.10 21.64 -1.21
N LEU A 311 6.29 22.16 -0.29
CA LEU A 311 6.81 22.85 0.90
C LEU A 311 7.64 21.89 1.77
N PRO A 312 8.60 22.41 2.56
CA PRO A 312 9.52 21.56 3.36
C PRO A 312 8.83 20.56 4.29
N GLN A 313 7.67 20.90 4.86
CA GLN A 313 6.90 20.00 5.72
C GLN A 313 6.34 18.79 4.99
N TYR A 314 6.25 18.83 3.65
CA TYR A 314 5.79 17.74 2.80
C TYR A 314 6.95 16.98 2.13
N LEU A 315 8.16 17.12 2.64
CA LEU A 315 9.32 16.37 2.19
C LEU A 315 9.70 15.30 3.22
N ILE A 316 10.18 14.17 2.73
CA ILE A 316 10.79 13.13 3.56
C ILE A 316 12.07 13.73 4.16
N GLN A 317 12.17 13.69 5.48
CA GLN A 317 13.29 14.26 6.21
C GLN A 317 14.49 13.31 6.18
N LYS A 318 15.69 13.90 6.18
CA LYS A 318 16.96 13.19 6.31
C LYS A 318 17.23 12.78 7.75
N ASN A 319 18.12 11.79 7.95
CA ASN A 319 18.54 11.30 9.27
C ASN A 319 17.38 10.94 10.19
N LYS A 320 16.39 10.27 9.62
CA LYS A 320 15.17 9.91 10.34
C LYS A 320 14.77 8.47 10.07
N GLU A 321 14.17 7.85 11.07
CA GLU A 321 13.54 6.55 10.96
C GLU A 321 12.05 6.73 10.65
N TYR A 322 11.55 5.91 9.73
CA TYR A 322 10.15 5.84 9.32
C TYR A 322 9.64 4.42 9.48
N ASN A 323 8.48 4.28 10.08
CA ASN A 323 7.86 3.00 10.33
C ASN A 323 6.59 2.83 9.49
N LEU A 324 6.38 1.62 8.98
CA LEU A 324 5.17 1.21 8.29
C LEU A 324 4.68 -0.08 8.93
N LYS A 325 3.51 -0.03 9.56
CA LYS A 325 2.90 -1.19 10.23
C LYS A 325 1.53 -1.46 9.64
N PHE A 326 1.35 -2.69 9.20
CA PHE A 326 0.06 -3.15 8.71
C PHE A 326 -0.09 -4.66 8.90
N ARG A 327 -1.31 -5.11 8.80
CA ARG A 327 -1.71 -6.51 8.89
C ARG A 327 -2.24 -6.96 7.54
N MET A 328 -1.91 -8.18 7.13
CA MET A 328 -2.49 -8.88 5.99
C MET A 328 -3.35 -10.03 6.49
N GLU A 329 -4.58 -10.13 6.00
CA GLU A 329 -5.56 -11.15 6.40
C GLU A 329 -6.27 -11.73 5.18
N PRO A 330 -6.56 -13.06 5.16
CA PRO A 330 -7.37 -13.65 4.11
C PRO A 330 -8.82 -13.15 4.18
N ILE A 331 -9.42 -12.90 3.00
CA ILE A 331 -10.86 -12.68 2.82
C ILE A 331 -11.45 -13.94 2.18
N ARG A 332 -12.56 -14.42 2.77
CA ARG A 332 -13.29 -15.62 2.33
C ARG A 332 -14.56 -15.24 1.58
#